data_98b992b28b09e7c64c3153eeb9697a33
#
_entry.id   98b992b28b09e7c64c3153eeb9697a33
#
_cell.length_a   1.000
_cell.length_b   1.000
_cell.length_c   1.000
_cell.angle_alpha   90.00
_cell.angle_beta   90.00
_cell.angle_gamma   90.00
#
_symmetry.space_group_name_H-M   'P 1'
#
loop_
_entity.id
_entity.type
_entity.pdbx_description
1 polymer ?
#
loop_
_entity_poly.entity_id
_entity_poly.type
_entity_poly.pdbx_seq_one_letter_code
_entity_poly.pdbx_strand_id
1 'polypeptide(L)'
;MRILSKILFCIAIMSLFSSCYTYKVFPKEYRKLVNNEPKKVAFISNPTDSLKKEISILQSSDLFIFSKDSTAAEIKIKVYPIKEGRRSCGQGTILTMITIGQVPIRFSDIYTFSFDEIKKDVSVKRKYDLKVSQRIWFWDMFVFNKNFNKKAGKALLGEYKNNK
;
A
#
# COMPACT_ATOMS: atom_id res chain seq x y z
N MET A 1 -38.77 -3.12 -22.93
CA MET A 1 -37.54 -3.93 -23.04
C MET A 1 -36.31 -3.14 -23.52
N ARG A 2 -36.35 -2.31 -24.56
CA ARG A 2 -35.17 -1.56 -25.09
C ARG A 2 -34.54 -0.57 -24.13
N ILE A 3 -35.30 0.09 -23.25
CA ILE A 3 -34.77 1.06 -22.25
C ILE A 3 -34.01 0.33 -21.14
N LEU A 4 -34.58 -0.77 -20.65
CA LEU A 4 -33.95 -1.59 -19.60
C LEU A 4 -32.59 -2.15 -20.06
N SER A 5 -32.48 -2.61 -21.31
CA SER A 5 -31.22 -3.08 -21.89
C SER A 5 -30.18 -1.97 -21.99
N LYS A 6 -30.56 -0.74 -22.34
CA LYS A 6 -29.65 0.41 -22.38
C LYS A 6 -29.15 0.79 -20.98
N ILE A 7 -30.04 0.76 -19.98
CA ILE A 7 -29.67 1.03 -18.58
C ILE A 7 -28.69 -0.02 -18.07
N LEU A 8 -28.96 -1.32 -18.28
CA LEU A 8 -28.07 -2.41 -17.92
C LEU A 8 -26.68 -2.30 -18.58
N PHE A 9 -26.66 -1.91 -19.87
CA PHE A 9 -25.42 -1.70 -20.60
C PHE A 9 -24.63 -0.50 -20.05
N CYS A 10 -25.27 0.61 -19.68
CA CYS A 10 -24.62 1.74 -19.04
C CYS A 10 -24.05 1.36 -17.64
N ILE A 11 -24.80 0.61 -16.84
CA ILE A 11 -24.32 0.13 -15.53
C ILE A 11 -23.13 -0.80 -15.69
N ALA A 12 -23.15 -1.72 -16.67
CA ALA A 12 -22.01 -2.60 -16.96
C ALA A 12 -20.76 -1.82 -17.39
N ILE A 13 -20.92 -0.79 -18.23
CA ILE A 13 -19.81 0.10 -18.61
C ILE A 13 -19.30 0.87 -17.39
N MET A 14 -20.15 1.47 -16.57
CA MET A 14 -19.72 2.19 -15.37
C MET A 14 -19.02 1.31 -14.37
N SER A 15 -19.42 0.04 -14.21
CA SER A 15 -18.73 -0.92 -13.32
C SER A 15 -17.32 -1.29 -13.83
N LEU A 16 -17.08 -1.28 -15.13
CA LEU A 16 -15.75 -1.49 -15.71
C LEU A 16 -14.79 -0.34 -15.39
N PHE A 17 -15.27 0.90 -15.32
CA PHE A 17 -14.42 2.06 -14.99
C PHE A 17 -13.97 2.10 -13.52
N SER A 18 -14.70 1.48 -12.60
CA SER A 18 -14.37 1.52 -11.17
C SER A 18 -13.08 0.76 -10.79
N SER A 19 -12.53 -0.04 -11.69
CA SER A 19 -11.35 -0.86 -11.44
C SER A 19 -10.08 -0.47 -12.19
N CYS A 20 -10.08 0.66 -12.89
CA CYS A 20 -8.98 1.12 -13.76
C CYS A 20 -7.86 1.83 -13.01
N TYR A 21 -7.28 1.21 -11.96
CA TYR A 21 -6.14 1.80 -11.25
C TYR A 21 -5.09 0.78 -10.88
N THR A 22 -3.84 1.25 -10.81
CA THR A 22 -2.69 0.46 -10.32
C THR A 22 -1.84 1.28 -9.37
N TYR A 23 -1.12 0.59 -8.47
CA TYR A 23 -0.20 1.21 -7.53
C TYR A 23 1.25 0.99 -7.94
N LYS A 24 2.09 2.02 -7.80
CA LYS A 24 3.53 1.95 -8.02
C LYS A 24 4.29 2.50 -6.82
N VAL A 25 5.35 1.83 -6.45
CA VAL A 25 6.26 2.24 -5.36
C VAL A 25 7.29 3.23 -5.90
N PHE A 26 7.66 4.21 -5.10
CA PHE A 26 8.77 5.13 -5.33
C PHE A 26 9.69 5.15 -4.09
N PRO A 27 11.02 5.27 -4.32
CA PRO A 27 11.70 5.25 -5.62
C PRO A 27 11.61 3.88 -6.33
N LYS A 28 11.95 3.83 -7.62
CA LYS A 28 11.76 2.63 -8.47
C LYS A 28 12.58 1.43 -7.98
N GLU A 29 13.71 1.68 -7.37
CA GLU A 29 14.66 0.70 -6.82
C GLU A 29 13.99 -0.19 -5.76
N TYR A 30 13.06 0.37 -4.96
CA TYR A 30 12.33 -0.37 -3.91
C TYR A 30 11.45 -1.50 -4.46
N ARG A 31 11.08 -1.46 -5.74
CA ARG A 31 10.23 -2.50 -6.36
C ARG A 31 10.91 -3.86 -6.45
N LYS A 32 12.25 -3.85 -6.59
CA LYS A 32 13.07 -5.06 -6.75
C LYS A 32 13.77 -5.46 -5.45
N LEU A 33 13.64 -4.68 -4.38
CA LEU A 33 14.28 -4.99 -3.11
C LEU A 33 13.78 -6.33 -2.57
N VAL A 34 14.73 -7.15 -2.17
CA VAL A 34 14.51 -8.38 -1.41
C VAL A 34 15.22 -8.22 -0.07
N ASN A 35 14.60 -8.70 0.98
CA ASN A 35 15.25 -8.73 2.28
C ASN A 35 16.08 -10.01 2.41
N ASN A 36 17.40 -9.88 2.31
CA ASN A 36 18.35 -10.98 2.47
C ASN A 36 18.94 -11.02 3.89
N GLU A 37 18.55 -10.09 4.77
CA GLU A 37 19.01 -10.07 6.16
C GLU A 37 18.25 -11.11 7.01
N PRO A 38 18.85 -11.63 8.08
CA PRO A 38 18.15 -12.49 9.03
C PRO A 38 16.98 -11.74 9.65
N LYS A 39 15.77 -12.31 9.53
CA LYS A 39 14.56 -11.70 10.02
C LYS A 39 14.35 -12.03 11.49
N LYS A 40 14.05 -11.02 12.28
CA LYS A 40 13.69 -11.21 13.70
C LYS A 40 12.26 -11.74 13.80
N VAL A 41 12.04 -12.60 14.79
CA VAL A 41 10.70 -13.08 15.12
C VAL A 41 9.96 -12.00 15.91
N ALA A 42 8.80 -11.58 15.42
CA ALA A 42 8.04 -10.48 15.97
C ALA A 42 6.62 -10.91 16.37
N PHE A 43 6.11 -10.34 17.46
CA PHE A 43 4.72 -10.49 17.90
C PHE A 43 4.01 -9.13 17.83
N ILE A 44 2.82 -9.11 17.23
CA ILE A 44 1.99 -7.89 17.17
C ILE A 44 1.20 -7.77 18.48
N SER A 45 1.47 -6.73 19.28
CA SER A 45 0.89 -6.58 20.62
C SER A 45 -0.53 -6.00 20.61
N ASN A 46 -0.95 -5.34 19.52
CA ASN A 46 -2.27 -4.70 19.40
C ASN A 46 -3.02 -5.09 18.11
N PRO A 47 -3.28 -6.40 17.87
CA PRO A 47 -4.01 -6.81 16.68
C PRO A 47 -5.50 -6.45 16.85
N THR A 48 -5.95 -5.44 16.12
CA THR A 48 -7.36 -5.01 16.08
C THR A 48 -7.87 -4.99 14.65
N ASP A 49 -9.17 -5.11 14.47
CA ASP A 49 -9.79 -5.08 13.15
C ASP A 49 -9.55 -3.75 12.42
N SER A 50 -9.47 -2.66 13.16
CA SER A 50 -9.17 -1.33 12.63
C SER A 50 -7.75 -1.20 12.06
N LEU A 51 -6.80 -2.06 12.47
CA LEU A 51 -5.40 -2.06 12.05
C LEU A 51 -5.06 -3.17 11.04
N LYS A 52 -6.06 -3.87 10.50
CA LYS A 52 -5.86 -4.96 9.52
C LYS A 52 -5.02 -4.52 8.30
N LYS A 53 -5.26 -3.30 7.81
CA LYS A 53 -4.53 -2.73 6.67
C LYS A 53 -3.05 -2.54 7.01
N GLU A 54 -2.76 -1.94 8.14
CA GLU A 54 -1.41 -1.65 8.63
C GLU A 54 -0.63 -2.95 8.92
N ILE A 55 -1.27 -3.89 9.58
CA ILE A 55 -0.71 -5.22 9.84
C ILE A 55 -0.37 -5.93 8.53
N SER A 56 -1.27 -5.90 7.54
CA SER A 56 -1.03 -6.49 6.23
C SER A 56 0.12 -5.82 5.47
N ILE A 57 0.29 -4.49 5.59
CA ILE A 57 1.43 -3.75 5.03
C ILE A 57 2.73 -4.22 5.69
N LEU A 58 2.75 -4.31 7.02
CA LEU A 58 3.92 -4.73 7.77
C LEU A 58 4.31 -6.18 7.45
N GLN A 59 3.34 -7.08 7.36
CA GLN A 59 3.57 -8.47 6.93
C GLN A 59 4.10 -8.57 5.50
N SER A 60 3.58 -7.71 4.59
CA SER A 60 4.00 -7.65 3.19
C SER A 60 5.38 -7.00 2.99
N SER A 61 5.92 -6.34 4.02
CA SER A 61 7.23 -5.68 3.95
C SER A 61 8.40 -6.66 4.01
N ASP A 62 8.16 -7.88 4.48
CA ASP A 62 9.19 -8.92 4.63
C ASP A 62 10.34 -8.54 5.60
N LEU A 63 10.08 -7.63 6.55
CA LEU A 63 11.03 -7.21 7.57
C LEU A 63 11.15 -8.21 8.72
N PHE A 64 10.03 -8.85 9.09
CA PHE A 64 9.91 -9.70 10.27
C PHE A 64 9.24 -11.03 9.93
N ILE A 65 9.53 -12.05 10.75
CA ILE A 65 8.74 -13.29 10.81
C ILE A 65 7.72 -13.12 11.94
N PHE A 66 6.43 -13.23 11.65
CA PHE A 66 5.39 -13.03 12.66
C PHE A 66 5.03 -14.33 13.36
N SER A 67 5.12 -14.34 14.69
CA SER A 67 4.63 -15.41 15.56
C SER A 67 3.27 -15.02 16.16
N LYS A 68 2.43 -16.02 16.41
CA LYS A 68 1.21 -15.86 17.22
C LYS A 68 1.51 -15.92 18.71
N ASP A 69 2.64 -16.52 19.08
CA ASP A 69 3.08 -16.66 20.45
C ASP A 69 4.02 -15.51 20.85
N SER A 70 3.64 -14.78 21.90
CA SER A 70 4.42 -13.66 22.41
C SER A 70 5.70 -14.11 23.13
N THR A 71 5.76 -15.36 23.60
CA THR A 71 6.93 -15.90 24.32
C THR A 71 8.04 -16.33 23.36
N ALA A 72 7.66 -16.77 22.14
CA ALA A 72 8.61 -17.14 21.10
C ALA A 72 9.16 -15.94 20.31
N ALA A 73 8.64 -14.74 20.56
CA ALA A 73 9.02 -13.55 19.81
C ALA A 73 10.21 -12.82 20.45
N GLU A 74 11.20 -12.46 19.62
CA GLU A 74 12.35 -11.66 20.04
C GLU A 74 11.99 -10.20 20.32
N ILE A 75 10.97 -9.70 19.60
CA ILE A 75 10.48 -8.32 19.67
C ILE A 75 8.96 -8.29 19.68
N LYS A 76 8.39 -7.30 20.38
CA LYS A 76 6.97 -6.96 20.31
C LYS A 76 6.81 -5.72 19.45
N ILE A 77 5.81 -5.72 18.57
CA ILE A 77 5.52 -4.60 17.69
C ILE A 77 4.15 -4.05 18.03
N LYS A 78 4.09 -2.75 18.30
CA LYS A 78 2.84 -2.00 18.43
C LYS A 78 2.64 -1.14 17.20
N VAL A 79 1.60 -1.41 16.42
CA VAL A 79 1.31 -0.74 15.15
C VAL A 79 0.36 0.43 15.40
N TYR A 80 0.54 1.52 14.66
CA TYR A 80 -0.33 2.70 14.70
C TYR A 80 -1.06 2.90 13.38
N PRO A 81 -2.24 3.53 13.39
CA PRO A 81 -2.97 3.84 12.17
C PRO A 81 -2.12 4.64 11.17
N ILE A 82 -2.19 4.27 9.90
CA ILE A 82 -1.51 4.99 8.84
C ILE A 82 -2.12 6.38 8.67
N LYS A 83 -1.26 7.39 8.56
CA LYS A 83 -1.69 8.75 8.28
C LYS A 83 -1.53 9.03 6.81
N GLU A 84 -2.61 9.44 6.16
CA GLU A 84 -2.56 9.91 4.78
C GLU A 84 -1.98 11.33 4.77
N GLY A 85 -0.90 11.49 4.01
CA GLY A 85 -0.24 12.78 3.80
C GLY A 85 -0.81 13.52 2.59
N ARG A 86 -0.02 14.42 2.02
CA ARG A 86 -0.44 15.20 0.85
C ARG A 86 -0.66 14.30 -0.37
N ARG A 87 -1.84 14.42 -0.94
CA ARG A 87 -2.11 13.94 -2.29
C ARG A 87 -1.71 15.02 -3.28
N SER A 88 -0.78 14.72 -4.20
CA SER A 88 -0.54 15.65 -5.30
C SER A 88 -1.68 15.57 -6.30
N CYS A 89 -2.16 16.73 -6.79
CA CYS A 89 -3.13 16.79 -7.88
C CYS A 89 -2.59 16.02 -9.09
N GLY A 90 -3.45 15.19 -9.69
CA GLY A 90 -3.09 14.36 -10.83
C GLY A 90 -2.66 15.19 -12.02
N GLN A 91 -1.41 15.05 -12.43
CA GLN A 91 -0.97 15.58 -13.71
C GLN A 91 -1.69 14.82 -14.83
N GLY A 92 -2.21 15.54 -15.80
CA GLY A 92 -2.86 14.96 -16.96
C GLY A 92 -4.37 14.78 -16.86
N THR A 93 -5.05 15.29 -15.81
CA THR A 93 -6.50 15.12 -15.62
C THR A 93 -7.29 15.64 -16.83
N ILE A 94 -6.98 16.82 -17.35
CA ILE A 94 -7.66 17.42 -18.51
C ILE A 94 -7.43 16.56 -19.75
N LEU A 95 -6.19 16.15 -20.02
CA LEU A 95 -5.84 15.29 -21.15
C LEU A 95 -6.56 13.93 -21.08
N THR A 96 -6.66 13.37 -19.88
CA THR A 96 -7.38 12.09 -19.68
C THR A 96 -8.86 12.22 -19.96
N MET A 97 -9.48 13.33 -19.57
CA MET A 97 -10.89 13.60 -19.88
C MET A 97 -11.12 13.74 -21.39
N ILE A 98 -10.28 14.50 -22.10
CA ILE A 98 -10.41 14.72 -23.55
C ILE A 98 -10.16 13.41 -24.32
N THR A 99 -9.22 12.56 -23.85
CA THR A 99 -8.84 11.31 -24.53
C THR A 99 -9.62 10.09 -24.05
N ILE A 100 -10.68 10.28 -23.27
CA ILE A 100 -11.54 9.21 -22.72
C ILE A 100 -10.66 8.15 -21.99
N GLY A 101 -9.71 8.61 -21.16
CA GLY A 101 -8.87 7.73 -20.37
C GLY A 101 -7.67 7.11 -21.10
N GLN A 102 -7.37 7.49 -22.35
CA GLN A 102 -6.21 6.99 -23.07
C GLN A 102 -4.89 7.53 -22.49
N VAL A 103 -4.91 8.71 -21.88
CA VAL A 103 -3.76 9.27 -21.17
C VAL A 103 -3.86 8.96 -19.67
N PRO A 104 -2.84 8.34 -19.04
CA PRO A 104 -2.92 7.98 -17.63
C PRO A 104 -2.83 9.20 -16.71
N ILE A 105 -3.70 9.24 -15.69
CA ILE A 105 -3.58 10.16 -14.56
C ILE A 105 -2.68 9.50 -13.50
N ARG A 106 -1.81 10.29 -12.87
CA ARG A 106 -0.97 9.84 -11.75
C ARG A 106 -1.19 10.73 -10.54
N PHE A 107 -1.48 10.09 -9.42
CA PHE A 107 -1.51 10.72 -8.11
C PHE A 107 -0.34 10.18 -7.29
N SER A 108 0.42 11.06 -6.66
CA SER A 108 1.48 10.63 -5.76
C SER A 108 1.03 10.90 -4.34
N ASP A 109 0.82 9.84 -3.59
CA ASP A 109 0.37 9.90 -2.21
C ASP A 109 1.55 9.55 -1.29
N ILE A 110 1.68 10.30 -0.20
CA ILE A 110 2.63 10.01 0.87
C ILE A 110 1.82 9.49 2.06
N TYR A 111 2.19 8.32 2.54
CA TYR A 111 1.57 7.69 3.70
C TYR A 111 2.59 7.61 4.83
N THR A 112 2.31 8.21 5.97
CA THR A 112 3.16 8.04 7.14
C THR A 112 2.77 6.77 7.89
N PHE A 113 3.65 5.79 7.91
CA PHE A 113 3.53 4.53 8.62
C PHE A 113 4.40 4.56 9.88
N SER A 114 3.84 4.18 11.03
CA SER A 114 4.58 4.17 12.29
C SER A 114 4.27 2.94 13.13
N PHE A 115 5.29 2.46 13.82
CA PHE A 115 5.19 1.37 14.79
C PHE A 115 6.29 1.50 15.84
N ASP A 116 6.07 0.90 17.01
CA ASP A 116 7.09 0.78 18.04
C ASP A 116 7.68 -0.63 18.02
N GLU A 117 9.01 -0.71 18.02
CA GLU A 117 9.76 -1.95 18.29
C GLU A 117 10.07 -2.00 19.78
N ILE A 118 9.53 -2.99 20.49
CA ILE A 118 9.74 -3.16 21.93
C ILE A 118 10.61 -4.40 22.12
N LYS A 119 11.81 -4.19 22.68
CA LYS A 119 12.77 -5.25 23.02
C LYS A 119 13.25 -5.06 24.44
N LYS A 120 13.06 -6.06 25.32
CA LYS A 120 13.50 -6.03 26.73
C LYS A 120 13.13 -4.69 27.40
N ASP A 121 11.84 -4.28 27.29
CA ASP A 121 11.25 -3.04 27.85
C ASP A 121 11.77 -1.72 27.24
N VAL A 122 12.70 -1.78 26.30
CA VAL A 122 13.10 -0.62 25.51
C VAL A 122 12.19 -0.49 24.29
N SER A 123 11.47 0.64 24.20
CA SER A 123 10.60 0.94 23.08
C SER A 123 11.27 1.94 22.14
N VAL A 124 11.42 1.56 20.87
CA VAL A 124 11.97 2.43 19.82
C VAL A 124 10.87 2.71 18.81
N LYS A 125 10.46 3.98 18.72
CA LYS A 125 9.47 4.43 17.75
C LYS A 125 10.08 4.54 16.36
N ARG A 126 9.49 3.84 15.40
CA ARG A 126 9.84 3.89 13.98
C ARG A 126 8.76 4.62 13.20
N LYS A 127 9.19 5.54 12.34
CA LYS A 127 8.30 6.33 11.49
C LYS A 127 8.88 6.40 10.09
N TYR A 128 8.08 6.07 9.07
CA TYR A 128 8.50 6.02 7.67
C TYR A 128 7.45 6.67 6.77
N ASP A 129 7.92 7.42 5.78
CA ASP A 129 7.06 8.05 4.79
C ASP A 129 7.05 7.22 3.50
N LEU A 130 5.97 6.47 3.33
CA LEU A 130 5.80 5.56 2.20
C LEU A 130 5.28 6.33 0.98
N LYS A 131 6.09 6.42 -0.06
CA LYS A 131 5.70 7.06 -1.32
C LYS A 131 5.10 6.02 -2.27
N VAL A 132 3.77 6.07 -2.42
CA VAL A 132 3.02 5.18 -3.31
C VAL A 132 2.23 6.02 -4.28
N SER A 133 2.45 5.82 -5.58
CA SER A 133 1.70 6.49 -6.63
C SER A 133 0.56 5.61 -7.09
N GLN A 134 -0.63 6.18 -7.18
CA GLN A 134 -1.77 5.59 -7.85
C GLN A 134 -1.81 6.08 -9.29
N ARG A 135 -1.92 5.15 -10.24
CA ARG A 135 -2.16 5.45 -11.64
C ARG A 135 -3.58 5.02 -12.00
N ILE A 136 -4.33 5.92 -12.63
CA ILE A 136 -5.63 5.63 -13.21
C ILE A 136 -5.44 5.65 -14.73
N TRP A 137 -5.72 4.52 -15.39
CA TRP A 137 -5.59 4.38 -16.83
C TRP A 137 -6.59 3.34 -17.36
N PHE A 138 -7.17 3.59 -18.51
CA PHE A 138 -8.15 2.68 -19.13
C PHE A 138 -7.63 1.24 -19.19
N TRP A 139 -6.40 1.03 -19.64
CA TRP A 139 -5.78 -0.30 -19.77
C TRP A 139 -5.44 -0.97 -18.43
N ASP A 140 -5.50 -0.25 -17.32
CA ASP A 140 -5.26 -0.83 -15.99
C ASP A 140 -6.43 -1.74 -15.53
N MET A 141 -7.56 -1.74 -16.24
CA MET A 141 -8.66 -2.70 -16.00
C MET A 141 -8.21 -4.14 -16.22
N PHE A 142 -7.27 -4.38 -17.11
CA PHE A 142 -6.70 -5.72 -17.39
C PHE A 142 -5.57 -6.12 -16.45
N VAL A 143 -5.17 -5.26 -15.53
CA VAL A 143 -4.11 -5.56 -14.55
C VAL A 143 -4.74 -6.13 -13.27
N PHE A 144 -4.50 -7.42 -13.01
CA PHE A 144 -5.10 -8.13 -11.87
C PHE A 144 -4.38 -7.89 -10.54
N ASN A 145 -3.13 -7.43 -10.54
CA ASN A 145 -2.34 -7.24 -9.32
C ASN A 145 -2.42 -5.79 -8.81
N LYS A 146 -3.51 -5.47 -8.11
CA LYS A 146 -3.81 -4.12 -7.59
C LYS A 146 -3.56 -3.99 -6.07
N ASN A 147 -2.79 -4.90 -5.48
CA ASN A 147 -2.63 -4.96 -4.03
C ASN A 147 -1.80 -3.79 -3.48
N PHE A 148 -2.49 -2.80 -2.90
CA PHE A 148 -1.88 -1.65 -2.23
C PHE A 148 -0.94 -2.07 -1.09
N ASN A 149 -1.37 -3.02 -0.22
CA ASN A 149 -0.60 -3.41 0.96
C ASN A 149 0.76 -4.00 0.56
N LYS A 150 0.79 -4.82 -0.50
CA LYS A 150 2.05 -5.37 -1.02
C LYS A 150 2.99 -4.28 -1.57
N LYS A 151 2.43 -3.24 -2.20
CA LYS A 151 3.23 -2.10 -2.70
C LYS A 151 3.72 -1.23 -1.55
N ALA A 152 2.86 -0.90 -0.59
CA ALA A 152 3.22 -0.16 0.61
C ALA A 152 4.26 -0.94 1.46
N GLY A 153 4.13 -2.27 1.58
CA GLY A 153 5.14 -3.12 2.24
C GLY A 153 6.52 -3.04 1.57
N LYS A 154 6.59 -3.03 0.22
CA LYS A 154 7.86 -2.81 -0.50
C LYS A 154 8.44 -1.41 -0.25
N ALA A 155 7.60 -0.38 -0.19
CA ALA A 155 8.05 0.97 0.17
C ALA A 155 8.61 0.99 1.61
N LEU A 156 7.92 0.33 2.55
CA LEU A 156 8.37 0.22 3.94
C LEU A 156 9.71 -0.48 4.06
N LEU A 157 9.92 -1.58 3.34
CA LEU A 157 11.22 -2.27 3.29
C LEU A 157 12.33 -1.34 2.80
N GLY A 158 12.06 -0.55 1.74
CA GLY A 158 13.02 0.39 1.20
C GLY A 158 13.39 1.49 2.18
N GLU A 159 12.40 2.13 2.79
CA GLU A 159 12.63 3.18 3.79
C GLU A 159 13.33 2.64 5.05
N TYR A 160 12.98 1.43 5.49
CA TYR A 160 13.65 0.79 6.63
C TYR A 160 15.14 0.57 6.36
N LYS A 161 15.51 0.11 5.17
CA LYS A 161 16.92 -0.12 4.80
C LYS A 161 17.71 1.18 4.63
N ASN A 162 17.07 2.25 4.14
CA ASN A 162 17.74 3.53 3.95
C ASN A 162 17.95 4.32 5.25
N ASN A 163 17.15 4.04 6.29
CA ASN A 163 17.20 4.74 7.58
C ASN A 163 17.87 3.89 8.68
N LYS A 164 18.63 2.86 8.32
CA LYS A 164 19.42 2.01 9.20
C LYS A 164 20.84 2.53 9.29
#